data_dae61837453fc64c5afba47895716e87
#
_entry.id   dae61837453fc64c5afba47895716e87
#
_cell.length_a   1.000
_cell.length_b   1.000
_cell.length_c   1.000
_cell.angle_alpha   90.00
_cell.angle_beta   90.00
_cell.angle_gamma   90.00
#
_symmetry.space_group_name_H-M   'P 1'
#
loop_
_entity.id
_entity.type
_entity.pdbx_description
1 polymer ?
#
loop_
_entity_poly.entity_id
_entity_poly.type
_entity_poly.pdbx_seq_one_letter_code
_entity_poly.pdbx_strand_id
1 'polypeptide(L)'
;MTLEATLLRPAPPAPATTQPAPAPAPRKVPARIRDDAHAIEVARKLAAEFEDNAVLRDRERVLPWAELDRFSDSGLWAITVPREYGGPGVSNATLAQVIAIISAADGSLGQIPQNHFYALEVLRVGGTPAQQRYFYERVLAGERLGNALAEIGHKDFKRRTRLTPDGDGFRVDGRKFYCTGALFAHWIPTMVVSLEEGREVTRLAFVPRNAEGVSITDDWDGFGQRVTGSGSVAFDNVRV
;
A
#
# COMPACT_ATOMS: atom_id res chain seq x y z
N MET A 1 -7.26 54.15 -11.94
CA MET A 1 -7.24 53.45 -10.64
C MET A 1 -7.29 51.98 -10.93
N THR A 2 -6.14 51.34 -10.92
CA THR A 2 -5.98 49.88 -11.14
C THR A 2 -5.95 49.23 -9.77
N LEU A 3 -6.95 48.40 -9.47
CA LEU A 3 -6.99 47.58 -8.24
C LEU A 3 -6.08 46.36 -8.47
N GLU A 4 -4.90 46.39 -7.88
CA GLU A 4 -4.07 45.18 -7.73
C GLU A 4 -4.65 44.33 -6.60
N ALA A 5 -5.22 43.18 -6.97
CA ALA A 5 -5.60 42.14 -6.01
C ALA A 5 -4.36 41.37 -5.55
N THR A 6 -3.85 41.69 -4.37
CA THR A 6 -2.80 40.91 -3.72
C THR A 6 -3.41 39.60 -3.27
N LEU A 7 -3.17 38.53 -4.03
CA LEU A 7 -3.48 37.16 -3.60
C LEU A 7 -2.56 36.76 -2.44
N LEU A 8 -3.07 36.79 -1.22
CA LEU A 8 -2.41 36.24 -0.05
C LEU A 8 -2.24 34.73 -0.30
N ARG A 9 -0.99 34.27 -0.46
CA ARG A 9 -0.65 32.86 -0.42
C ARG A 9 -1.02 32.33 0.97
N PRO A 10 -1.80 31.25 1.08
CA PRO A 10 -1.99 30.60 2.37
C PRO A 10 -0.63 30.14 2.91
N ALA A 11 -0.45 30.30 4.22
CA ALA A 11 0.75 29.80 4.91
C ALA A 11 0.89 28.28 4.65
N PRO A 12 2.12 27.77 4.50
CA PRO A 12 2.32 26.33 4.38
C PRO A 12 1.75 25.63 5.61
N PRO A 13 1.08 24.49 5.47
CA PRO A 13 0.57 23.74 6.61
C PRO A 13 1.72 23.40 7.55
N ALA A 14 1.44 23.47 8.86
CA ALA A 14 2.39 23.08 9.90
C ALA A 14 2.91 21.64 9.61
N PRO A 15 4.20 21.35 9.92
CA PRO A 15 4.73 20.01 9.70
C PRO A 15 3.88 18.98 10.44
N ALA A 16 3.37 18.00 9.68
CA ALA A 16 2.61 16.90 10.25
C ALA A 16 3.47 16.18 11.29
N THR A 17 2.94 16.06 12.50
CA THR A 17 3.58 15.30 13.58
C THR A 17 3.70 13.85 13.12
N THR A 18 4.91 13.38 12.90
CA THR A 18 5.23 11.97 12.70
C THR A 18 4.97 11.21 14.00
N GLN A 19 3.74 10.70 14.17
CA GLN A 19 3.50 9.70 15.21
C GLN A 19 4.16 8.39 14.77
N PRO A 20 5.01 7.77 15.61
CA PRO A 20 5.46 6.41 15.33
C PRO A 20 4.22 5.51 15.28
N ALA A 21 4.10 4.72 14.21
CA ALA A 21 3.00 3.76 14.12
C ALA A 21 3.05 2.82 15.32
N PRO A 22 1.89 2.44 15.88
CA PRO A 22 1.84 1.46 16.94
C PRO A 22 2.55 0.17 16.52
N ALA A 23 3.30 -0.43 17.45
CA ALA A 23 3.91 -1.73 17.19
C ALA A 23 2.81 -2.74 16.84
N PRO A 24 3.03 -3.61 15.84
CA PRO A 24 2.03 -4.60 15.46
C PRO A 24 1.76 -5.52 16.67
N ALA A 25 0.46 -5.61 17.04
CA ALA A 25 0.03 -6.58 18.06
C ALA A 25 0.33 -8.02 17.59
N PRO A 26 0.55 -8.98 18.53
CA PRO A 26 0.70 -10.39 18.17
C PRO A 26 -0.55 -10.84 17.40
N ARG A 27 -0.35 -11.26 16.15
CA ARG A 27 -1.44 -11.57 15.23
C ARG A 27 -1.98 -12.96 15.47
N LYS A 28 -3.31 -13.07 15.44
CA LYS A 28 -3.99 -14.35 15.23
C LYS A 28 -3.62 -14.88 13.85
N VAL A 29 -3.55 -16.20 13.71
CA VAL A 29 -3.42 -16.82 12.39
C VAL A 29 -4.65 -16.42 11.57
N PRO A 30 -4.49 -15.79 10.40
CA PRO A 30 -5.63 -15.39 9.57
C PRO A 30 -6.52 -16.57 9.20
N ALA A 31 -7.81 -16.33 9.02
CA ALA A 31 -8.72 -17.31 8.46
C ALA A 31 -8.27 -17.70 7.05
N ARG A 32 -8.48 -18.97 6.66
CA ARG A 32 -8.16 -19.43 5.31
C ARG A 32 -9.37 -19.31 4.40
N ILE A 33 -9.23 -18.54 3.34
CA ILE A 33 -10.19 -18.54 2.24
C ILE A 33 -10.03 -19.84 1.45
N ARG A 34 -11.12 -20.51 1.12
CA ARG A 34 -11.12 -21.83 0.47
C ARG A 34 -11.18 -21.73 -1.06
N ASP A 35 -12.04 -20.84 -1.54
CA ASP A 35 -12.40 -20.74 -2.95
C ASP A 35 -13.05 -19.37 -3.26
N ASP A 36 -13.45 -19.16 -4.50
CA ASP A 36 -14.08 -17.95 -5.02
C ASP A 36 -15.37 -17.60 -4.27
N ALA A 37 -16.25 -18.57 -4.02
CA ALA A 37 -17.52 -18.34 -3.33
C ALA A 37 -17.29 -17.91 -1.88
N HIS A 38 -16.36 -18.56 -1.18
CA HIS A 38 -16.01 -18.21 0.19
C HIS A 38 -15.38 -16.81 0.28
N ALA A 39 -14.53 -16.41 -0.69
CA ALA A 39 -13.98 -15.05 -0.73
C ALA A 39 -15.09 -13.99 -0.81
N ILE A 40 -16.09 -14.19 -1.66
CA ILE A 40 -17.25 -13.30 -1.81
C ILE A 40 -18.09 -13.26 -0.51
N GLU A 41 -18.34 -14.42 0.12
CA GLU A 41 -19.07 -14.50 1.39
C GLU A 41 -18.37 -13.68 2.49
N VAL A 42 -17.05 -13.87 2.66
CA VAL A 42 -16.25 -13.16 3.65
C VAL A 42 -16.21 -11.66 3.35
N ALA A 43 -16.07 -11.27 2.08
CA ALA A 43 -16.10 -9.87 1.67
C ALA A 43 -17.43 -9.18 2.04
N ARG A 44 -18.57 -9.85 1.84
CA ARG A 44 -19.89 -9.31 2.23
C ARG A 44 -20.02 -9.12 3.75
N LYS A 45 -19.49 -10.06 4.55
CA LYS A 45 -19.49 -9.92 6.02
C LYS A 45 -18.66 -8.74 6.47
N LEU A 46 -17.45 -8.60 5.93
CA LEU A 46 -16.59 -7.45 6.24
C LEU A 46 -17.19 -6.12 5.77
N ALA A 47 -17.78 -6.09 4.57
CA ALA A 47 -18.42 -4.89 4.05
C ALA A 47 -19.52 -4.39 5.00
N ALA A 48 -20.37 -5.29 5.51
CA ALA A 48 -21.40 -4.93 6.48
C ALA A 48 -20.80 -4.34 7.78
N GLU A 49 -19.69 -4.90 8.30
CA GLU A 49 -18.99 -4.34 9.46
C GLU A 49 -18.38 -2.95 9.16
N PHE A 50 -17.88 -2.74 7.94
CA PHE A 50 -17.20 -1.49 7.56
C PHE A 50 -18.17 -0.35 7.27
N GLU A 51 -19.36 -0.65 6.77
CA GLU A 51 -20.40 0.31 6.42
C GLU A 51 -20.88 1.11 7.65
N ASP A 52 -20.99 0.47 8.82
CA ASP A 52 -21.53 1.07 10.05
C ASP A 52 -20.90 2.42 10.40
N ASN A 53 -19.62 2.62 10.16
CA ASN A 53 -18.90 3.84 10.49
C ASN A 53 -18.20 4.52 9.30
N ALA A 54 -18.49 4.11 8.07
CA ALA A 54 -17.79 4.61 6.88
C ALA A 54 -17.88 6.13 6.74
N VAL A 55 -19.08 6.70 6.92
CA VAL A 55 -19.32 8.15 6.85
C VAL A 55 -18.56 8.90 7.94
N LEU A 56 -18.54 8.36 9.15
CA LEU A 56 -17.81 8.97 10.28
C LEU A 56 -16.30 8.92 10.05
N ARG A 57 -15.78 7.78 9.61
CA ARG A 57 -14.35 7.63 9.27
C ARG A 57 -13.92 8.67 8.25
N ASP A 58 -14.66 8.81 7.15
CA ASP A 58 -14.31 9.77 6.11
C ASP A 58 -14.42 11.21 6.60
N ARG A 59 -15.54 11.58 7.23
CA ARG A 59 -15.81 12.95 7.71
C ARG A 59 -14.80 13.41 8.75
N GLU A 60 -14.52 12.59 9.76
CA GLU A 60 -13.63 12.91 10.88
C GLU A 60 -12.17 12.47 10.60
N ARG A 61 -11.91 11.90 9.41
CA ARG A 61 -10.58 11.36 9.03
C ARG A 61 -10.02 10.37 10.07
N VAL A 62 -10.85 9.44 10.53
CA VAL A 62 -10.44 8.38 11.45
C VAL A 62 -9.74 7.28 10.66
N LEU A 63 -8.43 7.12 10.85
CA LEU A 63 -7.63 6.13 10.14
C LEU A 63 -8.09 4.70 10.45
N PRO A 64 -8.28 3.82 9.44
CA PRO A 64 -8.97 2.55 9.56
C PRO A 64 -8.06 1.39 10.03
N TRP A 65 -7.29 1.58 11.10
CA TRP A 65 -6.38 0.56 11.62
C TRP A 65 -7.10 -0.72 12.02
N ALA A 66 -8.20 -0.60 12.76
CA ALA A 66 -8.97 -1.75 13.23
C ALA A 66 -9.63 -2.51 12.07
N GLU A 67 -10.18 -1.80 11.10
CA GLU A 67 -10.79 -2.39 9.91
C GLU A 67 -9.76 -3.14 9.05
N LEU A 68 -8.57 -2.56 8.89
CA LEU A 68 -7.48 -3.22 8.16
C LEU A 68 -6.93 -4.45 8.90
N ASP A 69 -6.95 -4.45 10.22
CA ASP A 69 -6.62 -5.64 11.00
C ASP A 69 -7.71 -6.71 10.86
N ARG A 70 -8.99 -6.34 10.86
CA ARG A 70 -10.10 -7.23 10.54
C ARG A 70 -9.96 -7.81 9.12
N PHE A 71 -9.57 -6.98 8.16
CA PHE A 71 -9.28 -7.43 6.79
C PHE A 71 -8.13 -8.45 6.76
N SER A 72 -7.05 -8.23 7.54
CA SER A 72 -5.94 -9.18 7.69
C SER A 72 -6.42 -10.51 8.29
N ASP A 73 -7.18 -10.46 9.40
CA ASP A 73 -7.69 -11.65 10.10
C ASP A 73 -8.63 -12.48 9.22
N SER A 74 -9.34 -11.86 8.27
CA SER A 74 -10.26 -12.53 7.37
C SER A 74 -9.59 -13.42 6.32
N GLY A 75 -8.30 -13.21 6.05
CA GLY A 75 -7.54 -13.89 5.00
C GLY A 75 -7.74 -13.33 3.60
N LEU A 76 -8.51 -12.26 3.42
CA LEU A 76 -8.78 -11.68 2.10
C LEU A 76 -7.54 -11.08 1.43
N TRP A 77 -6.50 -10.68 2.18
CA TRP A 77 -5.24 -10.24 1.56
C TRP A 77 -4.57 -11.34 0.73
N ALA A 78 -4.80 -12.62 1.04
CA ALA A 78 -4.12 -13.75 0.41
C ALA A 78 -4.91 -14.39 -0.75
N ILE A 79 -6.05 -13.81 -1.17
CA ILE A 79 -6.97 -14.50 -2.11
C ILE A 79 -6.36 -14.77 -3.48
N THR A 80 -5.40 -13.95 -3.94
CA THR A 80 -4.70 -14.14 -5.22
C THR A 80 -3.41 -14.96 -5.10
N VAL A 81 -2.99 -15.34 -3.88
CA VAL A 81 -1.83 -16.22 -3.69
C VAL A 81 -2.09 -17.55 -4.37
N PRO A 82 -1.19 -18.02 -5.26
CA PRO A 82 -1.39 -19.26 -5.99
C PRO A 82 -1.50 -20.50 -5.08
N ARG A 83 -2.21 -21.51 -5.56
CA ARG A 83 -2.48 -22.76 -4.78
C ARG A 83 -1.23 -23.51 -4.43
N GLU A 84 -0.23 -23.53 -5.29
CA GLU A 84 1.08 -24.14 -5.06
C GLU A 84 1.86 -23.50 -3.90
N TYR A 85 1.50 -22.28 -3.52
CA TYR A 85 2.05 -21.57 -2.34
C TYR A 85 1.09 -21.58 -1.13
N GLY A 86 -0.01 -22.35 -1.20
CA GLY A 86 -0.97 -22.51 -0.10
C GLY A 86 -2.09 -21.47 -0.05
N GLY A 87 -2.21 -20.62 -1.07
CA GLY A 87 -3.32 -19.70 -1.24
C GLY A 87 -4.54 -20.33 -1.92
N PRO A 88 -5.69 -19.64 -1.97
CA PRO A 88 -6.88 -20.12 -2.67
C PRO A 88 -6.78 -19.97 -4.20
N GLY A 89 -5.96 -19.03 -4.69
CA GLY A 89 -5.80 -18.75 -6.12
C GLY A 89 -7.13 -18.42 -6.79
N VAL A 90 -7.87 -17.44 -6.21
CA VAL A 90 -9.17 -17.02 -6.78
C VAL A 90 -9.00 -16.37 -8.15
N SER A 91 -10.06 -16.38 -8.95
CA SER A 91 -10.08 -15.73 -10.26
C SER A 91 -10.03 -14.20 -10.16
N ASN A 92 -9.53 -13.54 -11.20
CA ASN A 92 -9.55 -12.07 -11.29
C ASN A 92 -10.99 -11.50 -11.26
N ALA A 93 -11.97 -12.26 -11.76
CA ALA A 93 -13.38 -11.88 -11.67
C ALA A 93 -13.85 -11.84 -10.21
N THR A 94 -13.43 -12.81 -9.40
CA THR A 94 -13.71 -12.85 -7.96
C THR A 94 -12.98 -11.74 -7.22
N LEU A 95 -11.71 -11.48 -7.53
CA LEU A 95 -10.98 -10.34 -6.97
C LEU A 95 -11.73 -9.03 -7.24
N ALA A 96 -12.17 -8.79 -8.48
CA ALA A 96 -12.93 -7.59 -8.84
C ALA A 96 -14.25 -7.48 -8.05
N GLN A 97 -14.96 -8.59 -7.84
CA GLN A 97 -16.18 -8.62 -7.03
C GLN A 97 -15.90 -8.32 -5.56
N VAL A 98 -14.85 -8.90 -4.96
CA VAL A 98 -14.44 -8.63 -3.59
C VAL A 98 -14.14 -7.14 -3.41
N ILE A 99 -13.35 -6.54 -4.30
CA ILE A 99 -13.03 -5.11 -4.25
C ILE A 99 -14.30 -4.27 -4.43
N ALA A 100 -15.19 -4.61 -5.34
CA ALA A 100 -16.46 -3.90 -5.55
C ALA A 100 -17.35 -3.93 -4.28
N ILE A 101 -17.46 -5.09 -3.62
CA ILE A 101 -18.24 -5.26 -2.39
C ILE A 101 -17.69 -4.37 -1.27
N ILE A 102 -16.38 -4.40 -1.04
CA ILE A 102 -15.74 -3.58 0.00
C ILE A 102 -15.84 -2.08 -0.33
N SER A 103 -15.62 -1.71 -1.61
CA SER A 103 -15.68 -0.31 -2.05
C SER A 103 -17.09 0.30 -1.94
N ALA A 104 -18.13 -0.52 -2.10
CA ALA A 104 -19.52 -0.08 -1.93
C ALA A 104 -19.82 0.29 -0.47
N ALA A 105 -19.21 -0.39 0.49
CA ALA A 105 -19.34 -0.11 1.92
C ALA A 105 -18.45 1.06 2.37
N ASP A 106 -17.19 1.07 1.93
CA ASP A 106 -16.21 2.12 2.25
C ASP A 106 -15.19 2.26 1.11
N GLY A 107 -15.25 3.40 0.42
CA GLY A 107 -14.39 3.68 -0.73
C GLY A 107 -12.90 3.72 -0.39
N SER A 108 -12.52 4.13 0.81
CA SER A 108 -11.12 4.12 1.25
C SER A 108 -10.62 2.71 1.52
N LEU A 109 -11.43 1.88 2.18
CA LEU A 109 -11.11 0.47 2.45
C LEU A 109 -11.10 -0.38 1.17
N GLY A 110 -11.87 0.00 0.15
CA GLY A 110 -11.78 -0.63 -1.17
C GLY A 110 -10.56 -0.20 -1.97
N GLN A 111 -10.07 1.02 -1.80
CA GLN A 111 -8.90 1.56 -2.51
C GLN A 111 -7.57 1.01 -1.95
N ILE A 112 -7.43 0.86 -0.64
CA ILE A 112 -6.17 0.41 -0.01
C ILE A 112 -5.70 -0.95 -0.56
N PRO A 113 -6.55 -2.00 -0.74
CA PRO A 113 -6.12 -3.30 -1.26
C PRO A 113 -5.67 -3.32 -2.71
N GLN A 114 -6.03 -2.34 -3.52
CA GLN A 114 -5.70 -2.33 -4.95
C GLN A 114 -4.21 -2.50 -5.20
N ASN A 115 -3.38 -1.73 -4.50
CA ASN A 115 -1.92 -1.77 -4.70
C ASN A 115 -1.28 -3.03 -4.10
N HIS A 116 -1.88 -3.59 -3.06
CA HIS A 116 -1.48 -4.88 -2.53
C HIS A 116 -1.61 -5.99 -3.59
N PHE A 117 -2.78 -6.09 -4.22
CA PHE A 117 -3.01 -7.09 -5.27
C PHE A 117 -2.20 -6.83 -6.54
N TYR A 118 -1.98 -5.55 -6.90
CA TYR A 118 -1.05 -5.20 -7.97
C TYR A 118 0.36 -5.71 -7.68
N ALA A 119 0.88 -5.49 -6.47
CA ALA A 119 2.22 -5.96 -6.11
C ALA A 119 2.34 -7.49 -6.10
N LEU A 120 1.28 -8.20 -5.68
CA LEU A 120 1.23 -9.67 -5.76
C LEU A 120 1.24 -10.16 -7.22
N GLU A 121 0.56 -9.47 -8.13
CA GLU A 121 0.57 -9.82 -9.54
C GLU A 121 1.94 -9.55 -10.19
N VAL A 122 2.59 -8.43 -9.85
CA VAL A 122 3.97 -8.17 -10.28
C VAL A 122 4.92 -9.27 -9.78
N LEU A 123 4.77 -9.69 -8.54
CA LEU A 123 5.55 -10.79 -7.94
C LEU A 123 5.28 -12.11 -8.66
N ARG A 124 4.02 -12.40 -8.99
CA ARG A 124 3.62 -13.62 -9.71
C ARG A 124 4.26 -13.70 -11.10
N VAL A 125 4.31 -12.57 -11.82
CA VAL A 125 4.82 -12.52 -13.19
C VAL A 125 6.34 -12.42 -13.26
N GLY A 126 6.95 -11.60 -12.39
CA GLY A 126 8.36 -11.22 -12.48
C GLY A 126 9.25 -11.68 -11.32
N GLY A 127 8.65 -12.20 -10.23
CA GLY A 127 9.43 -12.65 -9.08
C GLY A 127 10.06 -14.03 -9.29
N THR A 128 11.24 -14.24 -8.69
CA THR A 128 11.84 -15.58 -8.60
C THR A 128 11.02 -16.48 -7.68
N PRO A 129 11.12 -17.82 -7.80
CA PRO A 129 10.44 -18.74 -6.89
C PRO A 129 10.75 -18.50 -5.41
N ALA A 130 11.97 -18.07 -5.09
CA ALA A 130 12.36 -17.73 -3.71
C ALA A 130 11.64 -16.46 -3.21
N GLN A 131 11.57 -15.41 -4.03
CA GLN A 131 10.85 -14.18 -3.71
C GLN A 131 9.35 -14.43 -3.58
N GLN A 132 8.76 -15.20 -4.49
CA GLN A 132 7.35 -15.59 -4.44
C GLN A 132 7.03 -16.32 -3.12
N ARG A 133 7.80 -17.35 -2.77
CA ARG A 133 7.64 -18.08 -1.51
C ARG A 133 7.74 -17.15 -0.30
N TYR A 134 8.77 -16.32 -0.25
CA TYR A 134 9.02 -15.40 0.85
C TYR A 134 7.85 -14.44 1.09
N PHE A 135 7.32 -13.80 0.05
CA PHE A 135 6.25 -12.83 0.21
C PHE A 135 4.86 -13.47 0.34
N TYR A 136 4.60 -14.58 -0.35
CA TYR A 136 3.32 -15.27 -0.21
C TYR A 136 3.12 -15.85 1.20
N GLU A 137 4.15 -16.39 1.83
CA GLU A 137 4.10 -16.82 3.23
C GLU A 137 3.71 -15.67 4.17
N ARG A 138 4.27 -14.49 3.98
CA ARG A 138 3.94 -13.29 4.76
C ARG A 138 2.52 -12.82 4.55
N VAL A 139 2.08 -12.80 3.32
CA VAL A 139 0.71 -12.42 2.98
C VAL A 139 -0.31 -13.42 3.54
N LEU A 140 -0.01 -14.72 3.49
CA LEU A 140 -0.80 -15.77 4.15
C LEU A 140 -0.83 -15.61 5.67
N ALA A 141 0.19 -14.99 6.26
CA ALA A 141 0.24 -14.61 7.67
C ALA A 141 -0.46 -13.27 7.97
N GLY A 142 -1.13 -12.66 6.98
CA GLY A 142 -1.90 -11.43 7.13
C GLY A 142 -1.12 -10.13 6.97
N GLU A 143 0.13 -10.19 6.47
CA GLU A 143 0.89 -8.99 6.17
C GLU A 143 0.32 -8.26 4.95
N ARG A 144 0.37 -6.92 5.00
CA ARG A 144 -0.18 -6.02 3.99
C ARG A 144 0.94 -5.36 3.21
N LEU A 145 0.73 -5.19 1.89
CA LEU A 145 1.59 -4.41 1.01
C LEU A 145 0.91 -3.07 0.73
N GLY A 146 1.64 -1.97 0.91
CA GLY A 146 1.24 -0.65 0.46
C GLY A 146 1.74 -0.36 -0.95
N ASN A 147 1.99 0.91 -1.26
CA ASN A 147 2.71 1.28 -2.47
C ASN A 147 3.57 2.53 -2.28
N ALA A 148 4.58 2.69 -3.16
CA ALA A 148 5.36 3.91 -3.34
C ALA A 148 5.77 4.03 -4.82
N LEU A 149 4.83 4.42 -5.68
CA LEU A 149 5.01 4.38 -7.14
C LEU A 149 5.21 5.76 -7.75
N ALA A 150 4.39 6.76 -7.34
CA ALA A 150 4.32 8.06 -7.98
C ALA A 150 5.42 9.02 -7.49
N GLU A 151 5.88 9.86 -8.41
CA GLU A 151 6.75 11.01 -8.15
C GLU A 151 6.08 12.28 -8.70
N ILE A 152 6.31 13.41 -8.04
CA ILE A 152 5.77 14.72 -8.45
C ILE A 152 6.89 15.75 -8.62
N GLY A 153 6.55 16.87 -9.24
CA GLY A 153 7.48 18.01 -9.40
C GLY A 153 8.39 17.93 -10.63
N HIS A 154 8.22 16.91 -11.49
CA HIS A 154 9.03 16.72 -12.69
C HIS A 154 8.16 16.74 -13.96
N LYS A 155 8.58 17.49 -14.98
CA LYS A 155 7.88 17.59 -16.26
C LYS A 155 8.41 16.61 -17.31
N ASP A 156 9.55 15.96 -17.03
CA ASP A 156 10.27 15.09 -17.96
C ASP A 156 9.86 13.61 -17.86
N PHE A 157 8.91 13.28 -16.99
CA PHE A 157 8.43 11.92 -16.71
C PHE A 157 9.52 10.91 -16.27
N LYS A 158 10.75 11.38 -15.98
CA LYS A 158 11.84 10.53 -15.51
C LYS A 158 11.69 10.21 -14.03
N ARG A 159 11.92 8.95 -13.69
CA ARG A 159 11.96 8.50 -12.29
C ARG A 159 13.26 8.90 -11.63
N ARG A 160 13.18 9.31 -10.36
CA ARG A 160 14.34 9.80 -9.61
C ARG A 160 14.66 8.95 -8.39
N THR A 161 13.72 8.11 -7.94
CA THR A 161 14.01 7.15 -6.86
C THR A 161 14.93 6.07 -7.40
N ARG A 162 16.11 5.95 -6.79
CA ARG A 162 17.21 5.12 -7.27
C ARG A 162 17.33 3.83 -6.47
N LEU A 163 17.77 2.78 -7.16
CA LEU A 163 18.21 1.52 -6.59
C LEU A 163 19.68 1.34 -6.95
N THR A 164 20.55 1.39 -5.94
CA THR A 164 22.02 1.31 -6.13
C THR A 164 22.54 0.02 -5.50
N PRO A 165 23.39 -0.77 -6.16
CA PRO A 165 24.02 -1.94 -5.56
C PRO A 165 24.83 -1.58 -4.30
N ASP A 166 24.73 -2.42 -3.26
CA ASP A 166 25.48 -2.29 -1.99
C ASP A 166 25.84 -3.67 -1.44
N GLY A 167 27.00 -4.17 -1.79
CA GLY A 167 27.45 -5.51 -1.41
C GLY A 167 26.58 -6.62 -2.03
N ASP A 168 25.95 -7.40 -1.17
CA ASP A 168 25.02 -8.48 -1.53
C ASP A 168 23.54 -8.02 -1.66
N GLY A 169 23.28 -6.72 -1.43
CA GLY A 169 21.96 -6.10 -1.50
C GLY A 169 21.95 -4.82 -2.32
N PHE A 170 21.00 -3.97 -1.99
CA PHE A 170 20.81 -2.68 -2.67
C PHE A 170 20.47 -1.58 -1.66
N ARG A 171 20.61 -0.33 -2.10
CA ARG A 171 20.16 0.87 -1.41
C ARG A 171 19.09 1.57 -2.21
N VAL A 172 18.05 2.03 -1.52
CA VAL A 172 16.97 2.84 -2.10
C VAL A 172 17.09 4.26 -1.60
N ASP A 173 17.12 5.24 -2.54
CA ASP A 173 17.11 6.67 -2.25
C ASP A 173 16.06 7.37 -3.08
N GLY A 174 15.27 8.25 -2.46
CA GLY A 174 14.29 9.06 -3.16
C GLY A 174 13.04 9.37 -2.35
N ARG A 175 12.04 9.93 -3.04
CA ARG A 175 10.76 10.30 -2.43
C ARG A 175 9.59 9.95 -3.33
N LYS A 176 8.52 9.44 -2.71
CA LYS A 176 7.28 9.05 -3.37
C LYS A 176 6.09 9.77 -2.76
N PHE A 177 5.05 9.90 -3.56
CA PHE A 177 3.82 10.61 -3.22
C PHE A 177 2.61 9.76 -3.56
N TYR A 178 1.47 10.07 -2.96
CA TYR A 178 0.25 9.29 -3.15
C TYR A 178 0.45 7.80 -2.84
N CYS A 179 1.17 7.53 -1.75
CA CYS A 179 1.58 6.18 -1.36
C CYS A 179 0.43 5.48 -0.62
N THR A 180 -0.63 5.16 -1.35
CA THR A 180 -1.85 4.54 -0.80
C THR A 180 -1.52 3.29 0.02
N GLY A 181 -2.02 3.25 1.25
CA GLY A 181 -1.84 2.13 2.15
C GLY A 181 -0.44 2.01 2.80
N ALA A 182 0.57 2.81 2.38
CA ALA A 182 1.92 2.73 2.93
C ALA A 182 1.94 2.96 4.45
N LEU A 183 1.08 3.86 4.94
CA LEU A 183 0.96 4.16 6.37
C LEU A 183 0.61 2.91 7.20
N PHE A 184 -0.16 1.97 6.63
CA PHE A 184 -0.69 0.77 7.29
C PHE A 184 0.05 -0.52 6.92
N ALA A 185 0.97 -0.45 5.96
CA ALA A 185 1.63 -1.60 5.37
C ALA A 185 2.70 -2.22 6.27
N HIS A 186 3.09 -3.46 5.98
CA HIS A 186 4.30 -4.11 6.48
C HIS A 186 5.44 -3.95 5.50
N TRP A 187 5.10 -3.94 4.21
CA TRP A 187 6.02 -3.79 3.09
C TRP A 187 5.52 -2.70 2.16
N ILE A 188 6.46 -1.96 1.59
CA ILE A 188 6.18 -0.86 0.67
C ILE A 188 6.81 -1.20 -0.69
N PRO A 189 6.07 -1.87 -1.61
CA PRO A 189 6.51 -2.02 -2.99
C PRO A 189 6.76 -0.66 -3.61
N THR A 190 8.03 -0.39 -3.90
CA THR A 190 8.54 0.91 -4.32
C THR A 190 9.06 0.83 -5.73
N MET A 191 8.55 1.69 -6.63
CA MET A 191 9.05 1.77 -7.99
C MET A 191 10.35 2.58 -8.03
N VAL A 192 11.42 1.92 -8.44
CA VAL A 192 12.79 2.44 -8.46
C VAL A 192 13.42 2.31 -9.83
N VAL A 193 14.53 2.98 -10.06
CA VAL A 193 15.35 2.85 -11.26
C VAL A 193 16.76 2.41 -10.86
N SER A 194 17.22 1.31 -11.43
CA SER A 194 18.61 0.86 -11.41
C SER A 194 19.32 1.21 -12.71
N LEU A 195 20.65 1.31 -12.65
CA LEU A 195 21.48 1.46 -13.83
C LEU A 195 22.15 0.10 -14.13
N GLU A 196 21.77 -0.54 -15.23
CA GLU A 196 22.26 -1.85 -15.64
C GLU A 196 22.88 -1.73 -17.03
N GLU A 197 24.15 -2.04 -17.16
CA GLU A 197 24.90 -1.94 -18.45
C GLU A 197 24.76 -0.57 -19.14
N GLY A 198 24.71 0.51 -18.34
CA GLY A 198 24.55 1.88 -18.83
C GLY A 198 23.10 2.27 -19.20
N ARG A 199 22.11 1.40 -18.96
CA ARG A 199 20.69 1.67 -19.23
C ARG A 199 19.88 1.75 -17.95
N GLU A 200 18.91 2.66 -17.92
CA GLU A 200 17.95 2.73 -16.81
C GLU A 200 16.92 1.59 -16.92
N VAL A 201 16.83 0.78 -15.87
CA VAL A 201 15.87 -0.31 -15.75
C VAL A 201 14.93 -0.03 -14.58
N THR A 202 13.62 -0.07 -14.84
CA THR A 202 12.61 0.08 -13.79
C THR A 202 12.44 -1.23 -13.03
N ARG A 203 12.50 -1.14 -11.70
CA ARG A 203 12.32 -2.28 -10.79
C ARG A 203 11.23 -1.97 -9.77
N LEU A 204 10.68 -3.00 -9.14
CA LEU A 204 9.83 -2.88 -7.97
C LEU A 204 10.57 -3.46 -6.76
N ALA A 205 11.07 -2.60 -5.88
CA ALA A 205 11.73 -2.99 -4.65
C ALA A 205 10.69 -3.14 -3.53
N PHE A 206 10.71 -4.26 -2.80
CA PHE A 206 9.83 -4.49 -1.66
C PHE A 206 10.55 -4.04 -0.39
N VAL A 207 10.27 -2.83 0.05
CA VAL A 207 10.96 -2.21 1.20
C VAL A 207 10.19 -2.51 2.48
N PRO A 208 10.86 -3.02 3.56
CA PRO A 208 10.20 -3.14 4.86
C PRO A 208 9.79 -1.75 5.37
N ARG A 209 8.56 -1.60 5.84
CA ARG A 209 8.04 -0.30 6.30
C ARG A 209 8.88 0.33 7.41
N ASN A 210 9.43 -0.50 8.28
CA ASN A 210 10.22 -0.09 9.45
C ASN A 210 11.74 -0.16 9.23
N ALA A 211 12.18 -0.28 7.96
CA ALA A 211 13.62 -0.22 7.66
C ALA A 211 14.18 1.15 8.05
N GLU A 212 15.42 1.16 8.53
CA GLU A 212 16.16 2.39 8.80
C GLU A 212 16.24 3.24 7.54
N GLY A 213 15.99 4.55 7.68
CA GLY A 213 15.93 5.50 6.56
C GLY A 213 14.56 5.63 5.90
N VAL A 214 13.56 4.81 6.25
CA VAL A 214 12.18 4.97 5.77
C VAL A 214 11.44 5.99 6.62
N SER A 215 10.87 7.01 5.98
CA SER A 215 10.01 7.99 6.63
C SER A 215 8.67 8.06 5.89
N ILE A 216 7.57 7.87 6.62
CA ILE A 216 6.21 7.94 6.09
C ILE A 216 5.51 9.13 6.73
N THR A 217 4.99 10.03 5.90
CA THR A 217 4.26 11.22 6.35
C THR A 217 2.79 11.05 6.02
N ASP A 218 1.92 11.28 7.00
CA ASP A 218 0.46 11.30 6.82
C ASP A 218 0.01 12.68 6.34
N ASP A 219 0.42 13.05 5.13
CA ASP A 219 0.15 14.33 4.48
C ASP A 219 -0.92 14.22 3.36
N TRP A 220 -1.75 13.17 3.38
CA TRP A 220 -2.87 13.03 2.44
C TRP A 220 -4.02 13.97 2.82
N ASP A 221 -4.35 14.88 1.92
CA ASP A 221 -5.44 15.85 2.08
C ASP A 221 -6.34 15.88 0.84
N GLY A 222 -6.83 14.70 0.43
CA GLY A 222 -7.79 14.56 -0.67
C GLY A 222 -9.21 14.93 -0.23
N PHE A 223 -10.04 15.42 -1.16
CA PHE A 223 -11.45 15.72 -0.90
C PHE A 223 -12.32 14.46 -0.71
N GLY A 224 -11.84 13.29 -1.18
CA GLY A 224 -12.48 11.98 -1.02
C GLY A 224 -11.43 10.93 -0.69
N GLN A 225 -11.89 9.74 -0.28
CA GLN A 225 -11.03 8.64 0.16
C GLN A 225 -9.99 9.11 1.21
N ARG A 226 -10.48 9.87 2.18
CA ARG A 226 -9.66 10.68 3.08
C ARG A 226 -8.82 9.87 4.05
N VAL A 227 -9.14 8.60 4.23
CA VAL A 227 -8.47 7.70 5.19
C VAL A 227 -7.64 6.60 4.54
N THR A 228 -7.27 6.76 3.25
CA THR A 228 -6.43 5.78 2.54
C THR A 228 -4.97 5.78 2.97
N GLY A 229 -4.53 6.75 3.80
CA GLY A 229 -3.13 6.90 4.16
C GLY A 229 -2.22 7.08 2.94
N SER A 230 -2.73 7.83 1.93
CA SER A 230 -2.04 8.06 0.65
C SER A 230 -1.00 9.18 0.75
N GLY A 231 -0.31 9.30 1.86
CA GLY A 231 0.72 10.31 2.10
C GLY A 231 2.01 10.10 1.31
N SER A 232 3.05 10.80 1.73
CA SER A 232 4.38 10.69 1.12
C SER A 232 5.29 9.72 1.87
N VAL A 233 6.24 9.11 1.13
CA VAL A 233 7.28 8.24 1.67
C VAL A 233 8.63 8.72 1.17
N ALA A 234 9.57 8.90 2.09
CA ALA A 234 10.96 9.18 1.78
C ALA A 234 11.82 7.96 2.14
N PHE A 235 12.80 7.73 1.31
CA PHE A 235 13.83 6.71 1.46
C PHE A 235 15.18 7.42 1.49
N ASP A 236 15.89 7.29 2.60
CA ASP A 236 17.22 7.85 2.82
C ASP A 236 18.20 6.70 3.04
N ASN A 237 18.91 6.34 1.98
CA ASN A 237 19.92 5.28 1.99
C ASN A 237 19.42 3.93 2.57
N VAL A 238 18.16 3.56 2.26
CA VAL A 238 17.49 2.38 2.81
C VAL A 238 18.04 1.10 2.23
N ARG A 239 18.57 0.22 3.07
CA ARG A 239 19.06 -1.10 2.66
C ARG A 239 17.88 -2.06 2.38
N VAL A 240 17.96 -2.79 1.26
CA VAL A 240 17.00 -3.82 0.82
C VAL A 240 17.70 -5.05 0.26
#